data_091035181bb5f93f65e8d28ffbcd60b6
#
_entry.id   091035181bb5f93f65e8d28ffbcd60b6
#
_cell.length_a   1.000
_cell.length_b   1.000
_cell.length_c   1.000
_cell.angle_alpha   90.00
_cell.angle_beta   90.00
_cell.angle_gamma   90.00
#
_symmetry.space_group_name_H-M   'P 1'
#
loop_
_entity.id
_entity.type
_entity.pdbx_description
1 polymer ?
#
loop_
_entity_poly.entity_id
_entity_poly.type
_entity_poly.pdbx_seq_one_letter_code
_entity_poly.pdbx_strand_id
1 'polypeptide(L)'
;MISAANVTVQFGEKPLFEDVSVKFGNGNRYGLIGANGSGKTTFMKVLGGELEPTHGNVSVPPGVRVGKLRQDQFAFEDFSVIHTVIMGHERLWQIYQERDRLYSKPSLTEAEGLHAAELENEFAQLDGYTAESAAGELLLAVGIPEEQHWGPMSAVAPGWKLRVLLAQALFADPDVMLLDEPTNNLDIDTIRWQIGRAHV
;
A
#
# COMPACT_ATOMS: atom_id res chain seq x y z
N MET A 1 3.97 -14.73 -7.60
CA MET A 1 4.47 -14.46 -8.98
C MET A 1 3.35 -13.81 -9.79
N ILE A 2 3.54 -12.59 -10.30
CA ILE A 2 2.58 -11.93 -11.20
C ILE A 2 2.98 -12.22 -12.66
N SER A 3 2.01 -12.38 -13.55
CA SER A 3 2.28 -12.51 -14.98
C SER A 3 1.30 -11.66 -15.80
N ALA A 4 1.84 -10.98 -16.81
CA ALA A 4 1.10 -10.33 -17.86
C ALA A 4 1.21 -11.17 -19.14
N ALA A 5 0.12 -11.34 -19.87
CA ALA A 5 0.06 -12.09 -21.10
C ALA A 5 -0.67 -11.29 -22.19
N ASN A 6 0.06 -10.97 -23.25
CA ASN A 6 -0.44 -10.24 -24.43
C ASN A 6 -1.18 -8.92 -24.08
N VAL A 7 -0.67 -8.22 -23.06
CA VAL A 7 -1.30 -7.00 -22.54
C VAL A 7 -1.13 -5.86 -23.52
N THR A 8 -2.26 -5.28 -23.93
CA THR A 8 -2.34 -4.09 -24.78
C THR A 8 -3.18 -3.04 -24.09
N VAL A 9 -2.73 -1.80 -24.09
CA VAL A 9 -3.50 -0.64 -23.60
C VAL A 9 -3.59 0.41 -24.68
N GLN A 10 -4.82 0.84 -24.97
CA GLN A 10 -5.13 1.82 -25.99
C GLN A 10 -6.17 2.82 -25.48
N PHE A 11 -5.85 4.12 -25.55
CA PHE A 11 -6.76 5.22 -25.18
C PHE A 11 -7.26 6.03 -26.37
N GLY A 12 -6.69 5.84 -27.55
CA GLY A 12 -7.00 6.57 -28.78
C GLY A 12 -6.83 5.68 -30.01
N GLU A 13 -6.49 6.28 -31.15
CA GLU A 13 -6.33 5.53 -32.42
C GLU A 13 -5.13 4.57 -32.39
N LYS A 14 -4.10 4.86 -31.60
CA LYS A 14 -2.89 4.04 -31.48
C LYS A 14 -2.75 3.46 -30.08
N PRO A 15 -2.27 2.23 -29.96
CA PRO A 15 -1.97 1.66 -28.65
C PRO A 15 -0.83 2.44 -27.99
N LEU A 16 -0.93 2.59 -26.64
CA LEU A 16 0.14 3.12 -25.81
C LEU A 16 1.31 2.11 -25.74
N PHE A 17 0.95 0.84 -25.59
CA PHE A 17 1.82 -0.32 -25.77
C PHE A 17 0.96 -1.53 -26.16
N GLU A 18 1.57 -2.51 -26.83
CA GLU A 18 0.85 -3.68 -27.35
C GLU A 18 1.64 -4.98 -27.12
N ASP A 19 0.89 -6.06 -26.94
CA ASP A 19 1.38 -7.44 -26.86
C ASP A 19 2.50 -7.68 -25.81
N VAL A 20 2.40 -6.99 -24.67
CA VAL A 20 3.39 -7.12 -23.60
C VAL A 20 3.15 -8.40 -22.81
N SER A 21 4.14 -9.31 -22.85
CA SER A 21 4.10 -10.55 -22.08
C SER A 21 5.34 -10.65 -21.18
N VAL A 22 5.10 -10.74 -19.85
CA VAL A 22 6.19 -10.80 -18.86
C VAL A 22 5.75 -11.57 -17.62
N LYS A 23 6.71 -12.26 -16.98
CA LYS A 23 6.52 -12.96 -15.71
C LYS A 23 7.47 -12.40 -14.67
N PHE A 24 6.93 -12.04 -13.52
CA PHE A 24 7.69 -11.54 -12.37
C PHE A 24 7.86 -12.67 -11.35
N GLY A 25 9.09 -13.17 -11.19
CA GLY A 25 9.42 -14.23 -10.23
C GLY A 25 9.53 -13.70 -8.79
N ASN A 26 9.35 -14.59 -7.81
CA ASN A 26 9.48 -14.23 -6.39
C ASN A 26 10.94 -13.88 -6.06
N GLY A 27 11.14 -12.99 -5.08
CA GLY A 27 12.46 -12.58 -4.58
C GLY A 27 13.30 -11.77 -5.58
N ASN A 28 12.76 -11.41 -6.73
CA ASN A 28 13.47 -10.64 -7.75
C ASN A 28 13.04 -9.17 -7.76
N ARG A 29 13.94 -8.32 -8.19
CA ARG A 29 13.70 -6.89 -8.45
C ARG A 29 13.71 -6.63 -9.94
N TYR A 30 12.68 -5.94 -10.42
CA TYR A 30 12.53 -5.62 -11.84
C TYR A 30 12.48 -4.11 -12.02
N GLY A 31 13.29 -3.59 -12.94
CA GLY A 31 13.26 -2.19 -13.35
C GLY A 31 12.50 -2.03 -14.67
N LEU A 32 11.45 -1.20 -14.66
CA LEU A 32 10.74 -0.82 -15.87
C LEU A 32 11.35 0.46 -16.43
N ILE A 33 12.07 0.34 -17.56
CA ILE A 33 12.81 1.45 -18.17
C ILE A 33 12.14 1.87 -19.48
N GLY A 34 12.07 3.17 -19.72
CA GLY A 34 11.52 3.74 -20.95
C GLY A 34 11.43 5.27 -20.87
N ALA A 35 11.24 5.90 -22.03
CA ALA A 35 11.05 7.36 -22.11
C ALA A 35 9.81 7.83 -21.33
N ASN A 36 9.75 9.12 -21.00
CA ASN A 36 8.54 9.71 -20.43
C ASN A 36 7.40 9.59 -21.44
N GLY A 37 6.21 9.20 -20.95
CA GLY A 37 5.04 8.95 -21.79
C GLY A 37 5.01 7.55 -22.45
N SER A 38 6.01 6.68 -22.25
CA SER A 38 6.01 5.32 -22.82
C SER A 38 5.02 4.34 -22.17
N GLY A 39 4.22 4.77 -21.19
CA GLY A 39 3.22 3.95 -20.56
C GLY A 39 3.67 3.19 -19.30
N LYS A 40 4.84 3.50 -18.71
CA LYS A 40 5.36 2.83 -17.50
C LYS A 40 4.35 2.85 -16.34
N THR A 41 3.88 4.03 -15.95
CA THR A 41 2.85 4.22 -14.91
C THR A 41 1.55 3.48 -15.27
N THR A 42 1.16 3.52 -16.54
CA THR A 42 -0.05 2.83 -17.02
C THR A 42 0.10 1.31 -16.89
N PHE A 43 1.26 0.77 -17.27
CA PHE A 43 1.54 -0.66 -17.11
C PHE A 43 1.54 -1.09 -15.65
N MET A 44 2.09 -0.27 -14.76
CA MET A 44 2.05 -0.53 -13.32
C MET A 44 0.61 -0.50 -12.77
N LYS A 45 -0.25 0.41 -13.25
CA LYS A 45 -1.69 0.41 -12.91
C LYS A 45 -2.39 -0.86 -13.37
N VAL A 46 -2.04 -1.37 -14.55
CA VAL A 46 -2.56 -2.65 -15.06
C VAL A 46 -2.09 -3.81 -14.19
N LEU A 47 -0.79 -3.90 -13.85
CA LEU A 47 -0.25 -4.92 -12.95
C LEU A 47 -0.90 -4.88 -11.57
N GLY A 48 -1.21 -3.70 -11.09
CA GLY A 48 -1.86 -3.46 -9.80
C GLY A 48 -3.38 -3.62 -9.81
N GLY A 49 -4.01 -3.91 -10.96
CA GLY A 49 -5.47 -4.06 -11.06
C GLY A 49 -6.25 -2.75 -10.96
N GLU A 50 -5.61 -1.58 -11.12
CA GLU A 50 -6.28 -0.28 -11.15
C GLU A 50 -6.82 0.10 -12.53
N LEU A 51 -6.28 -0.55 -13.56
CA LEU A 51 -6.67 -0.35 -14.94
C LEU A 51 -6.79 -1.71 -15.62
N GLU A 52 -7.93 -1.96 -16.24
CA GLU A 52 -8.09 -3.13 -17.10
C GLU A 52 -7.39 -2.90 -18.44
N PRO A 53 -6.64 -3.88 -18.95
CA PRO A 53 -6.04 -3.77 -20.27
C PRO A 53 -7.10 -3.84 -21.35
N THR A 54 -6.85 -3.21 -22.53
CA THR A 54 -7.72 -3.30 -23.69
C THR A 54 -7.77 -4.73 -24.27
N HIS A 55 -6.61 -5.41 -24.24
CA HIS A 55 -6.46 -6.83 -24.61
C HIS A 55 -5.44 -7.49 -23.69
N GLY A 56 -5.48 -8.83 -23.65
CA GLY A 56 -4.63 -9.63 -22.78
C GLY A 56 -5.14 -9.67 -21.35
N ASN A 57 -4.33 -10.18 -20.44
CA ASN A 57 -4.70 -10.30 -19.04
C ASN A 57 -3.48 -10.24 -18.13
N VAL A 58 -3.73 -9.83 -16.88
CA VAL A 58 -2.77 -9.96 -15.77
C VAL A 58 -3.30 -11.02 -14.80
N SER A 59 -2.44 -11.96 -14.45
CA SER A 59 -2.74 -13.00 -13.48
C SER A 59 -1.93 -12.78 -12.21
N VAL A 60 -2.65 -12.59 -11.11
CA VAL A 60 -2.12 -12.56 -9.75
C VAL A 60 -2.66 -13.80 -9.03
N PRO A 61 -1.80 -14.69 -8.51
CA PRO A 61 -2.27 -15.89 -7.81
C PRO A 61 -3.12 -15.51 -6.59
N PRO A 62 -4.11 -16.36 -6.23
CA PRO A 62 -4.88 -16.16 -5.02
C PRO A 62 -3.96 -16.05 -3.78
N GLY A 63 -4.26 -15.08 -2.91
CA GLY A 63 -3.51 -14.85 -1.67
C GLY A 63 -2.23 -13.99 -1.83
N VAL A 64 -1.83 -13.65 -3.04
CA VAL A 64 -0.70 -12.71 -3.26
C VAL A 64 -1.17 -11.28 -2.99
N ARG A 65 -0.52 -10.63 -2.04
CA ARG A 65 -0.79 -9.23 -1.67
C ARG A 65 0.09 -8.31 -2.50
N VAL A 66 -0.54 -7.37 -3.19
CA VAL A 66 0.16 -6.38 -4.02
C VAL A 66 0.12 -5.02 -3.32
N GLY A 67 1.26 -4.58 -2.82
CA GLY A 67 1.45 -3.24 -2.25
C GLY A 67 1.79 -2.24 -3.37
N LYS A 68 1.30 -1.01 -3.21
CA LYS A 68 1.53 0.08 -4.16
C LYS A 68 1.92 1.35 -3.40
N LEU A 69 2.96 2.00 -3.86
CA LEU A 69 3.29 3.32 -3.36
C LEU A 69 2.34 4.36 -3.99
N ARG A 70 1.53 5.01 -3.17
CA ARG A 70 0.64 6.10 -3.62
C ARG A 70 1.47 7.35 -3.90
N GLN A 71 1.17 8.04 -5.00
CA GLN A 71 1.87 9.27 -5.39
C GLN A 71 1.23 10.52 -4.78
N ASP A 72 -0.06 10.47 -4.44
CA ASP A 72 -0.75 11.59 -3.81
C ASP A 72 -0.34 11.72 -2.33
N GLN A 73 0.57 12.65 -2.09
CA GLN A 73 1.11 12.94 -0.76
C GLN A 73 0.13 13.71 0.14
N PHE A 74 -0.96 14.22 -0.41
CA PHE A 74 -1.92 15.08 0.27
C PHE A 74 -3.25 14.37 0.58
N ALA A 75 -3.41 13.13 0.16
CA ALA A 75 -4.65 12.36 0.34
C ALA A 75 -5.00 12.08 1.82
N PHE A 76 -4.05 12.26 2.75
CA PHE A 76 -4.19 11.86 4.15
C PHE A 76 -3.98 13.01 5.15
N GLU A 77 -4.09 14.26 4.72
CA GLU A 77 -3.83 15.46 5.53
C GLU A 77 -4.58 15.49 6.88
N ASP A 78 -5.81 14.96 6.90
CA ASP A 78 -6.70 14.97 8.06
C ASP A 78 -6.42 13.83 9.06
N PHE A 79 -5.53 12.90 8.73
CA PHE A 79 -5.22 11.74 9.56
C PHE A 79 -3.88 11.91 10.28
N SER A 80 -3.71 11.20 11.40
CA SER A 80 -2.39 11.10 12.03
C SER A 80 -1.43 10.26 11.18
N VAL A 81 -0.15 10.50 11.34
CA VAL A 81 0.91 9.78 10.62
C VAL A 81 0.80 8.27 10.85
N ILE A 82 0.59 7.84 12.09
CA ILE A 82 0.50 6.42 12.44
C ILE A 82 -0.76 5.77 11.84
N HIS A 83 -1.91 6.45 11.88
CA HIS A 83 -3.13 5.95 11.26
C HIS A 83 -3.00 5.86 9.74
N THR A 84 -2.30 6.82 9.12
CA THR A 84 -2.00 6.77 7.69
C THR A 84 -1.24 5.50 7.33
N VAL A 85 -0.30 5.05 8.17
CA VAL A 85 0.40 3.77 7.94
C VAL A 85 -0.55 2.59 8.08
N ILE A 86 -1.37 2.53 9.14
CA ILE A 86 -2.32 1.43 9.38
C ILE A 86 -3.34 1.30 8.24
N MET A 87 -3.72 2.40 7.58
CA MET A 87 -4.57 2.39 6.38
C MET A 87 -3.99 1.58 5.20
N GLY A 88 -2.71 1.22 5.25
CA GLY A 88 -2.12 0.29 4.29
C GLY A 88 -2.80 -1.09 4.30
N HIS A 89 -3.32 -1.50 5.45
CA HIS A 89 -4.14 -2.71 5.57
C HIS A 89 -5.63 -2.33 5.64
N GLU A 90 -6.28 -2.24 4.48
CA GLU A 90 -7.64 -1.69 4.35
C GLU A 90 -8.66 -2.35 5.29
N ARG A 91 -8.67 -3.69 5.38
CA ARG A 91 -9.63 -4.40 6.23
C ARG A 91 -9.39 -4.12 7.72
N LEU A 92 -8.14 -4.10 8.16
CA LEU A 92 -7.79 -3.77 9.55
C LEU A 92 -8.22 -2.34 9.88
N TRP A 93 -8.02 -1.39 8.96
CA TRP A 93 -8.44 0.00 9.16
C TRP A 93 -9.96 0.15 9.26
N GLN A 94 -10.74 -0.57 8.44
CA GLN A 94 -12.20 -0.59 8.53
C GLN A 94 -12.66 -1.08 9.90
N ILE A 95 -12.08 -2.18 10.39
CA ILE A 95 -12.38 -2.73 11.71
C ILE A 95 -12.00 -1.73 12.81
N TYR A 96 -10.81 -1.11 12.70
CA TYR A 96 -10.33 -0.12 13.64
C TYR A 96 -11.35 1.03 13.81
N GLN A 97 -11.80 1.60 12.70
CA GLN A 97 -12.79 2.67 12.69
C GLN A 97 -14.16 2.22 13.22
N GLU A 98 -14.61 1.02 12.89
CA GLU A 98 -15.90 0.51 13.30
C GLU A 98 -15.93 0.19 14.79
N ARG A 99 -14.85 -0.37 15.33
CA ARG A 99 -14.64 -0.56 16.77
C ARG A 99 -14.69 0.77 17.49
N ASP A 100 -13.93 1.76 17.05
CA ASP A 100 -13.91 3.09 17.67
C ASP A 100 -15.29 3.73 17.69
N ARG A 101 -16.05 3.62 16.60
CA ARG A 101 -17.43 4.07 16.50
C ARG A 101 -18.37 3.37 17.49
N LEU A 102 -18.23 2.04 17.63
CA LEU A 102 -19.08 1.27 18.54
C LEU A 102 -18.77 1.59 20.01
N TYR A 103 -17.48 1.61 20.38
CA TYR A 103 -17.06 1.87 21.76
C TYR A 103 -17.20 3.33 22.19
N SER A 104 -17.36 4.26 21.27
CA SER A 104 -17.71 5.66 21.60
C SER A 104 -19.17 5.85 22.05
N LYS A 105 -20.02 4.82 21.88
CA LYS A 105 -21.42 4.86 22.30
C LYS A 105 -21.57 4.67 23.82
N PRO A 106 -22.49 5.38 24.47
CA PRO A 106 -22.75 5.22 25.91
C PRO A 106 -23.26 3.80 26.28
N SER A 107 -23.95 3.14 25.36
CA SER A 107 -24.43 1.76 25.49
C SER A 107 -24.59 1.11 24.13
N LEU A 108 -24.37 -0.17 24.07
CA LEU A 108 -24.59 -0.98 22.87
C LEU A 108 -25.91 -1.74 22.99
N THR A 109 -26.61 -1.89 21.89
CA THR A 109 -27.71 -2.85 21.78
C THR A 109 -27.16 -4.26 21.76
N GLU A 110 -27.99 -5.28 21.96
CA GLU A 110 -27.59 -6.71 21.91
C GLU A 110 -26.95 -7.05 20.55
N ALA A 111 -27.55 -6.60 19.45
CA ALA A 111 -26.99 -6.80 18.10
C ALA A 111 -25.62 -6.12 17.90
N GLU A 112 -25.46 -4.91 18.40
CA GLU A 112 -24.16 -4.19 18.35
C GLU A 112 -23.12 -4.86 19.25
N GLY A 113 -23.54 -5.43 20.39
CA GLY A 113 -22.65 -6.20 21.25
C GLY A 113 -22.11 -7.48 20.58
N LEU A 114 -22.99 -8.20 19.87
CA LEU A 114 -22.59 -9.37 19.09
C LEU A 114 -21.64 -8.97 17.95
N HIS A 115 -21.97 -7.92 17.22
CA HIS A 115 -21.13 -7.40 16.15
C HIS A 115 -19.77 -6.91 16.67
N ALA A 116 -19.71 -6.23 17.80
CA ALA A 116 -18.46 -5.84 18.44
C ALA A 116 -17.58 -7.04 18.79
N ALA A 117 -18.19 -8.14 19.27
CA ALA A 117 -17.43 -9.36 19.57
C ALA A 117 -16.88 -10.05 18.29
N GLU A 118 -17.61 -10.00 17.17
CA GLU A 118 -17.10 -10.48 15.87
C GLU A 118 -15.92 -9.62 15.39
N LEU A 119 -16.04 -8.29 15.47
CA LEU A 119 -14.97 -7.35 15.12
C LEU A 119 -13.72 -7.55 15.99
N GLU A 120 -13.88 -7.82 17.30
CA GLU A 120 -12.75 -8.11 18.20
C GLU A 120 -11.99 -9.38 17.77
N ASN A 121 -12.72 -10.44 17.40
CA ASN A 121 -12.10 -11.67 16.92
C ASN A 121 -11.32 -11.43 15.62
N GLU A 122 -11.90 -10.70 14.66
CA GLU A 122 -11.24 -10.39 13.41
C GLU A 122 -10.04 -9.45 13.62
N PHE A 123 -10.18 -8.46 14.50
CA PHE A 123 -9.11 -7.55 14.88
C PHE A 123 -7.91 -8.29 15.47
N ALA A 124 -8.16 -9.26 16.35
CA ALA A 124 -7.12 -10.12 16.91
C ALA A 124 -6.44 -10.99 15.84
N GLN A 125 -7.20 -11.53 14.89
CA GLN A 125 -6.67 -12.36 13.79
C GLN A 125 -5.79 -11.57 12.81
N LEU A 126 -6.02 -10.25 12.71
CA LEU A 126 -5.26 -9.34 11.86
C LEU A 126 -4.15 -8.59 12.62
N ASP A 127 -3.74 -9.10 13.78
CA ASP A 127 -2.73 -8.48 14.63
C ASP A 127 -3.04 -7.03 15.02
N GLY A 128 -4.32 -6.68 15.10
CA GLY A 128 -4.78 -5.30 15.33
C GLY A 128 -4.27 -4.69 16.63
N TYR A 129 -4.07 -5.49 17.69
CA TYR A 129 -3.55 -5.01 18.98
C TYR A 129 -2.08 -4.56 18.92
N THR A 130 -1.32 -5.03 17.95
CA THR A 130 0.08 -4.66 17.73
C THR A 130 0.25 -3.70 16.54
N ALA A 131 -0.84 -3.33 15.87
CA ALA A 131 -0.82 -2.53 14.65
C ALA A 131 -0.12 -1.18 14.83
N GLU A 132 -0.37 -0.48 15.95
CA GLU A 132 0.27 0.80 16.26
C GLU A 132 1.77 0.64 16.49
N SER A 133 2.20 -0.40 17.22
CA SER A 133 3.62 -0.69 17.44
C SER A 133 4.31 -1.03 16.12
N ALA A 134 3.70 -1.89 15.29
CA ALA A 134 4.25 -2.26 13.99
C ALA A 134 4.34 -1.06 13.03
N ALA A 135 3.31 -0.20 13.01
CA ALA A 135 3.33 1.03 12.24
C ALA A 135 4.41 2.00 12.73
N GLY A 136 4.58 2.13 14.05
CA GLY A 136 5.64 2.94 14.67
C GLY A 136 7.04 2.45 14.30
N GLU A 137 7.29 1.14 14.32
CA GLU A 137 8.56 0.56 13.89
C GLU A 137 8.86 0.85 12.41
N LEU A 138 7.86 0.74 11.53
CA LEU A 138 8.02 1.10 10.13
C LEU A 138 8.30 2.59 9.95
N LEU A 139 7.63 3.48 10.69
CA LEU A 139 7.88 4.92 10.67
C LEU A 139 9.30 5.25 11.10
N LEU A 140 9.78 4.67 12.19
CA LEU A 140 11.19 4.82 12.62
C LEU A 140 12.16 4.32 11.55
N ALA A 141 11.86 3.19 10.94
CA ALA A 141 12.67 2.61 9.88
C ALA A 141 12.78 3.50 8.63
N VAL A 142 11.75 4.26 8.29
CA VAL A 142 11.78 5.25 7.20
C VAL A 142 12.30 6.63 7.66
N GLY A 143 12.69 6.76 8.92
CA GLY A 143 13.32 7.96 9.49
C GLY A 143 12.33 9.01 10.00
N ILE A 144 11.06 8.66 10.24
CA ILE A 144 10.08 9.54 10.89
C ILE A 144 10.24 9.39 12.41
N PRO A 145 10.61 10.46 13.15
CA PRO A 145 10.82 10.37 14.59
C PRO A 145 9.50 10.17 15.34
N GLU A 146 9.59 9.52 16.51
CA GLU A 146 8.43 9.07 17.30
C GLU A 146 7.48 10.22 17.68
N GLU A 147 8.03 11.41 17.93
CA GLU A 147 7.27 12.59 18.30
C GLU A 147 6.28 13.05 17.23
N GLN A 148 6.50 12.62 15.98
CA GLN A 148 5.63 12.95 14.83
C GLN A 148 4.56 11.88 14.56
N HIS A 149 4.66 10.69 15.16
CA HIS A 149 3.79 9.55 14.82
C HIS A 149 2.30 9.86 15.06
N TRP A 150 2.00 10.54 16.15
CA TRP A 150 0.61 10.91 16.51
C TRP A 150 0.18 12.29 16.01
N GLY A 151 1.11 13.03 15.41
CA GLY A 151 0.82 14.30 14.75
C GLY A 151 0.06 14.12 13.44
N PRO A 152 -0.60 15.19 12.92
CA PRO A 152 -1.34 15.13 11.67
C PRO A 152 -0.37 15.05 10.46
N MET A 153 -0.78 14.37 9.41
CA MET A 153 -0.04 14.32 8.14
C MET A 153 0.21 15.71 7.53
N SER A 154 -0.69 16.67 7.76
CA SER A 154 -0.54 18.06 7.32
C SER A 154 0.71 18.75 7.90
N ALA A 155 1.16 18.36 9.09
CA ALA A 155 2.36 18.91 9.73
C ALA A 155 3.67 18.26 9.22
N VAL A 156 3.61 17.16 8.48
CA VAL A 156 4.77 16.47 7.94
C VAL A 156 5.29 17.21 6.71
N ALA A 157 6.60 17.47 6.65
CA ALA A 157 7.21 18.11 5.47
C ALA A 157 6.99 17.26 4.19
N PRO A 158 6.77 17.88 3.01
CA PRO A 158 6.39 17.16 1.79
C PRO A 158 7.32 16.00 1.42
N GLY A 159 8.65 16.17 1.52
CA GLY A 159 9.61 15.10 1.24
C GLY A 159 9.54 13.92 2.22
N TRP A 160 8.97 14.11 3.40
CA TRP A 160 8.80 13.07 4.42
C TRP A 160 7.45 12.36 4.30
N LYS A 161 6.44 13.01 3.71
CA LYS A 161 5.14 12.39 3.43
C LYS A 161 5.27 11.14 2.58
N LEU A 162 6.14 11.17 1.56
CA LEU A 162 6.39 10.00 0.72
C LEU A 162 6.99 8.83 1.52
N ARG A 163 7.81 9.10 2.55
CA ARG A 163 8.33 8.06 3.45
C ARG A 163 7.22 7.43 4.29
N VAL A 164 6.26 8.23 4.75
CA VAL A 164 5.05 7.72 5.45
C VAL A 164 4.23 6.84 4.51
N LEU A 165 4.04 7.25 3.25
CA LEU A 165 3.32 6.44 2.25
C LEU A 165 4.07 5.15 1.89
N LEU A 166 5.40 5.15 1.97
CA LEU A 166 6.18 3.93 1.83
C LEU A 166 5.94 2.98 3.02
N ALA A 167 5.95 3.50 4.26
CA ALA A 167 5.61 2.72 5.45
C ALA A 167 4.17 2.17 5.35
N GLN A 168 3.21 2.98 4.87
CA GLN A 168 1.83 2.55 4.58
C GLN A 168 1.79 1.36 3.62
N ALA A 169 2.53 1.44 2.50
CA ALA A 169 2.55 0.39 1.50
C ALA A 169 3.22 -0.91 2.02
N LEU A 170 4.17 -0.79 2.95
CA LEU A 170 4.85 -1.92 3.58
C LEU A 170 4.04 -2.54 4.71
N PHE A 171 3.17 -1.77 5.38
CA PHE A 171 2.40 -2.22 6.54
C PHE A 171 1.47 -3.41 6.23
N ALA A 172 0.94 -3.48 5.00
CA ALA A 172 0.14 -4.62 4.55
C ALA A 172 0.96 -5.90 4.31
N ASP A 173 2.26 -5.89 4.57
CA ASP A 173 3.20 -6.99 4.32
C ASP A 173 3.03 -7.58 2.91
N PRO A 174 3.25 -6.77 1.85
CA PRO A 174 2.97 -7.18 0.49
C PRO A 174 3.99 -8.20 -0.04
N ASP A 175 3.51 -9.23 -0.75
CA ASP A 175 4.36 -10.17 -1.48
C ASP A 175 4.98 -9.56 -2.74
N VAL A 176 4.34 -8.52 -3.28
CA VAL A 176 4.81 -7.75 -4.44
C VAL A 176 4.62 -6.27 -4.17
N MET A 177 5.67 -5.48 -4.36
CA MET A 177 5.64 -4.03 -4.23
C MET A 177 5.78 -3.37 -5.61
N LEU A 178 4.82 -2.52 -5.96
CA LEU A 178 4.85 -1.70 -7.17
C LEU A 178 5.25 -0.26 -6.79
N LEU A 179 6.40 0.19 -7.31
CA LEU A 179 6.97 1.51 -7.03
C LEU A 179 7.09 2.30 -8.33
N ASP A 180 6.31 3.37 -8.47
CA ASP A 180 6.39 4.29 -9.60
C ASP A 180 7.28 5.49 -9.25
N GLU A 181 8.38 5.67 -10.00
CA GLU A 181 9.38 6.74 -9.81
C GLU A 181 9.87 6.94 -8.35
N PRO A 182 10.25 5.87 -7.61
CA PRO A 182 10.56 5.97 -6.18
C PRO A 182 11.80 6.84 -5.89
N THR A 183 12.67 7.06 -6.89
CA THR A 183 13.95 7.74 -6.74
C THR A 183 13.84 9.26 -6.64
N ASN A 184 12.71 9.85 -7.02
CA ASN A 184 12.56 11.31 -7.00
C ASN A 184 12.59 11.91 -5.59
N ASN A 185 12.32 11.10 -4.52
CA ASN A 185 12.25 11.58 -3.14
C ASN A 185 12.70 10.54 -2.09
N LEU A 186 13.18 9.37 -2.49
CA LEU A 186 13.64 8.32 -1.57
C LEU A 186 15.09 7.97 -1.88
N ASP A 187 15.92 7.94 -0.84
CA ASP A 187 17.26 7.40 -0.92
C ASP A 187 17.18 5.89 -1.24
N ILE A 188 17.91 5.47 -2.27
CA ILE A 188 17.95 4.06 -2.73
C ILE A 188 18.41 3.13 -1.59
N ASP A 189 19.24 3.61 -0.68
CA ASP A 189 19.71 2.81 0.46
C ASP A 189 18.61 2.58 1.50
N THR A 190 17.70 3.52 1.70
CA THR A 190 16.50 3.35 2.54
C THR A 190 15.57 2.27 1.96
N ILE A 191 15.40 2.25 0.63
CA ILE A 191 14.61 1.22 -0.06
C ILE A 191 15.30 -0.16 0.03
N ARG A 192 16.64 -0.21 -0.15
CA ARG A 192 17.42 -1.45 -0.08
C ARG A 192 17.38 -2.12 1.28
N TRP A 193 17.49 -1.34 2.35
CA TRP A 193 17.51 -1.85 3.72
C TRP A 193 16.17 -2.50 4.11
N GLN A 194 15.05 -1.92 3.67
CA GLN A 194 13.70 -2.38 4.00
C GLN A 194 13.28 -3.61 3.21
N ILE A 195 13.56 -3.65 1.89
CA ILE A 195 13.26 -4.82 1.06
C ILE A 195 14.13 -6.02 1.46
N GLY A 196 15.30 -5.78 2.08
CA GLY A 196 16.17 -6.83 2.62
C GLY A 196 15.67 -7.48 3.92
N ARG A 197 14.82 -6.82 4.70
CA ARG A 197 14.25 -7.36 5.95
C ARG A 197 12.96 -8.17 5.76
N ALA A 198 12.23 -7.96 4.69
CA ALA A 198 11.02 -8.71 4.38
C ALA A 198 11.28 -10.19 4.00
N HIS A 199 12.52 -10.65 4.06
CA HIS A 199 12.93 -12.01 3.70
C HIS A 199 13.91 -12.65 4.70
N VAL A 200 13.76 -12.36 6.00
CA VAL A 200 14.47 -13.14 7.04
C VAL A 200 13.46 -13.81 7.95
#